data_c485340acc0664fbf84df62d7ef38183
#
_entry.id   c485340acc0664fbf84df62d7ef38183
#
_cell.length_a   1.000
_cell.length_b   1.000
_cell.length_c   1.000
_cell.angle_alpha   90.00
_cell.angle_beta   90.00
_cell.angle_gamma   90.00
#
_symmetry.space_group_name_H-M   'P 1'
#
loop_
_entity.id
_entity.type
_entity.pdbx_description
1 polymer ?
#
loop_
_entity_poly.entity_id
_entity_poly.type
_entity_poly.pdbx_seq_one_letter_code
_entity_poly.pdbx_strand_id
1 'polypeptide(L)'
;MTFLNANYDLVVIDSQNESADSINNAFNKVKEEGITKVIALYTPNAINNLNTMPLNDIMVYLPLIEKKDSLSQNDNLIFGSISYEDQLKKLSYYSDGPNVLFYQNTYLGNKLKNSYENVVSYTTARKEIKSGETNFKNIVVDSRLRNSSIFLNVDIVKSSLIMSQLRANDIYPKFIFSTQINFDPMLMTLTQDKDREKMVLANSIEKIDNKLRDEILNFGGNINFEWVDYSTLVGANYLVNGNNNLIPTKIVENQAVYTPRLFKSTEYGFVEIK
;
A
#
# COMPACT_ATOMS: atom_id res chain seq x y z
N MET A 1 -9.83 -21.28 -4.14
CA MET A 1 -11.19 -21.62 -4.63
C MET A 1 -12.01 -22.38 -3.60
N THR A 2 -11.47 -23.40 -2.95
CA THR A 2 -12.16 -24.16 -1.88
C THR A 2 -12.73 -23.28 -0.76
N PHE A 3 -12.07 -22.20 -0.41
CA PHE A 3 -12.52 -21.28 0.65
C PHE A 3 -13.71 -20.39 0.24
N LEU A 4 -13.89 -20.13 -1.04
CA LEU A 4 -15.00 -19.29 -1.50
C LEU A 4 -16.31 -20.06 -1.69
N ASN A 5 -16.30 -21.40 -1.52
CA ASN A 5 -17.45 -22.29 -1.74
C ASN A 5 -18.17 -22.04 -3.07
N ALA A 6 -17.43 -21.68 -4.11
CA ALA A 6 -17.98 -21.35 -5.41
C ALA A 6 -17.21 -22.05 -6.52
N ASN A 7 -17.94 -22.60 -7.48
CA ASN A 7 -17.39 -23.05 -8.75
C ASN A 7 -17.46 -21.88 -9.72
N TYR A 8 -16.32 -21.49 -10.26
CA TYR A 8 -16.24 -20.45 -11.29
C TYR A 8 -15.02 -20.68 -12.19
N ASP A 9 -15.14 -20.22 -13.41
CA ASP A 9 -14.06 -20.18 -14.37
C ASP A 9 -13.34 -18.83 -14.25
N LEU A 10 -12.01 -18.84 -14.30
CA LEU A 10 -11.19 -17.65 -14.30
C LEU A 10 -10.74 -17.35 -15.74
N VAL A 11 -11.12 -16.18 -16.23
CA VAL A 11 -10.65 -15.67 -17.52
C VAL A 11 -9.69 -14.51 -17.26
N VAL A 12 -8.51 -14.55 -17.87
CA VAL A 12 -7.51 -13.48 -17.79
C VAL A 12 -7.49 -12.72 -19.10
N ILE A 13 -7.73 -11.40 -19.03
CA ILE A 13 -7.75 -10.51 -20.19
C ILE A 13 -6.65 -9.45 -20.01
N ASP A 14 -5.69 -9.42 -20.93
CA ASP A 14 -4.68 -8.36 -20.99
C ASP A 14 -5.25 -7.15 -21.75
N SER A 15 -5.34 -6.02 -21.10
CA SER A 15 -5.72 -4.72 -21.69
C SER A 15 -4.54 -4.02 -22.38
N GLN A 16 -3.31 -4.55 -22.26
CA GLN A 16 -2.06 -3.98 -22.78
C GLN A 16 -1.65 -2.65 -22.14
N ASN A 17 -2.57 -1.72 -22.01
CA ASN A 17 -2.35 -0.41 -21.38
C ASN A 17 -3.67 0.18 -20.85
N GLU A 18 -3.61 1.40 -20.30
CA GLU A 18 -4.75 2.10 -19.69
C GLU A 18 -5.37 3.18 -20.60
N SER A 19 -5.11 3.13 -21.91
CA SER A 19 -5.81 4.03 -22.85
C SER A 19 -7.30 3.68 -22.94
N ALA A 20 -8.13 4.65 -23.31
CA ALA A 20 -9.57 4.45 -23.47
C ALA A 20 -9.88 3.28 -24.42
N ASP A 21 -9.18 3.20 -25.55
CA ASP A 21 -9.39 2.11 -26.53
C ASP A 21 -9.01 0.74 -25.96
N SER A 22 -7.88 0.66 -25.26
CA SER A 22 -7.41 -0.59 -24.66
C SER A 22 -8.36 -1.10 -23.57
N ILE A 23 -8.84 -0.22 -22.71
CA ILE A 23 -9.82 -0.54 -21.67
C ILE A 23 -11.15 -0.97 -22.33
N ASN A 24 -11.64 -0.22 -23.32
CA ASN A 24 -12.87 -0.56 -24.04
C ASN A 24 -12.77 -1.94 -24.71
N ASN A 25 -11.65 -2.24 -25.36
CA ASN A 25 -11.43 -3.55 -26.00
C ASN A 25 -11.42 -4.69 -24.98
N ALA A 26 -10.79 -4.47 -23.81
CA ALA A 26 -10.80 -5.47 -22.73
C ALA A 26 -12.22 -5.71 -22.21
N PHE A 27 -13.01 -4.66 -21.97
CA PHE A 27 -14.40 -4.78 -21.50
C PHE A 27 -15.37 -5.30 -22.56
N ASN A 28 -15.10 -5.11 -23.84
CA ASN A 28 -15.86 -5.78 -24.90
C ASN A 28 -15.69 -7.31 -24.81
N LYS A 29 -14.46 -7.79 -24.59
CA LYS A 29 -14.22 -9.23 -24.36
C LYS A 29 -14.93 -9.72 -23.10
N VAL A 30 -14.91 -8.94 -22.00
CA VAL A 30 -15.66 -9.28 -20.78
C VAL A 30 -17.15 -9.47 -21.06
N LYS A 31 -17.75 -8.59 -21.89
CA LYS A 31 -19.15 -8.68 -22.29
C LYS A 31 -19.43 -9.86 -23.22
N GLU A 32 -18.55 -10.11 -24.20
CA GLU A 32 -18.68 -11.23 -25.14
C GLU A 32 -18.62 -12.59 -24.40
N GLU A 33 -17.82 -12.71 -23.36
CA GLU A 33 -17.71 -13.90 -22.49
C GLU A 33 -18.83 -13.98 -21.44
N GLY A 34 -19.72 -12.98 -21.33
CA GLY A 34 -20.81 -12.94 -20.36
C GLY A 34 -20.33 -12.79 -18.90
N ILE A 35 -19.14 -12.22 -18.70
CA ILE A 35 -18.54 -12.05 -17.37
C ILE A 35 -19.18 -10.85 -16.67
N THR A 36 -19.65 -11.03 -15.44
CA THR A 36 -20.27 -9.97 -14.61
C THR A 36 -19.44 -9.57 -13.40
N LYS A 37 -18.33 -10.25 -13.10
CA LYS A 37 -17.47 -9.99 -11.94
C LYS A 37 -16.03 -9.84 -12.42
N VAL A 38 -15.47 -8.65 -12.23
CA VAL A 38 -14.14 -8.30 -12.74
C VAL A 38 -13.26 -7.78 -11.60
N ILE A 39 -12.02 -8.24 -11.55
CA ILE A 39 -10.95 -7.60 -10.77
C ILE A 39 -10.03 -6.95 -11.80
N ALA A 40 -9.92 -5.61 -11.76
CA ALA A 40 -9.13 -4.84 -12.71
C ALA A 40 -7.95 -4.16 -12.03
N LEU A 41 -6.74 -4.55 -12.39
CA LEU A 41 -5.49 -4.03 -11.83
C LEU A 41 -5.06 -2.72 -12.51
N TYR A 42 -5.96 -1.78 -12.61
CA TYR A 42 -5.70 -0.47 -13.18
C TYR A 42 -5.17 0.52 -12.13
N THR A 43 -4.32 1.43 -12.58
CA THR A 43 -3.89 2.58 -11.76
C THR A 43 -4.95 3.69 -11.76
N PRO A 44 -4.83 4.72 -10.90
CA PRO A 44 -5.75 5.87 -10.91
C PRO A 44 -5.85 6.59 -12.27
N ASN A 45 -4.89 6.42 -13.18
CA ASN A 45 -4.96 7.03 -14.52
C ASN A 45 -6.12 6.49 -15.36
N ALA A 46 -6.55 5.25 -15.13
CA ALA A 46 -7.65 4.63 -15.85
C ALA A 46 -9.03 5.13 -15.38
N ILE A 47 -9.13 5.80 -14.24
CA ILE A 47 -10.42 6.05 -13.57
C ILE A 47 -11.40 6.87 -14.41
N ASN A 48 -10.92 7.87 -15.14
CA ASN A 48 -11.78 8.69 -15.98
C ASN A 48 -12.42 7.88 -17.12
N ASN A 49 -11.68 6.93 -17.69
CA ASN A 49 -12.17 6.03 -18.73
C ASN A 49 -13.20 5.04 -18.16
N LEU A 50 -12.93 4.46 -16.98
CA LEU A 50 -13.85 3.55 -16.31
C LEU A 50 -15.14 4.21 -15.88
N ASN A 51 -15.10 5.47 -15.45
CA ASN A 51 -16.27 6.23 -15.00
C ASN A 51 -17.30 6.48 -16.10
N THR A 52 -16.83 6.62 -17.34
CA THR A 52 -17.70 6.90 -18.51
C THR A 52 -18.17 5.62 -19.20
N MET A 53 -17.68 4.47 -18.76
CA MET A 53 -17.97 3.19 -19.39
C MET A 53 -19.35 2.66 -18.95
N PRO A 54 -20.21 2.18 -19.89
CA PRO A 54 -21.46 1.51 -19.54
C PRO A 54 -21.17 0.09 -19.05
N LEU A 55 -21.07 -0.07 -17.72
CA LEU A 55 -20.77 -1.35 -17.07
C LEU A 55 -22.00 -2.26 -16.96
N ASN A 56 -23.23 -1.68 -17.02
CA ASN A 56 -24.50 -2.40 -16.89
C ASN A 56 -24.54 -3.25 -15.58
N ASP A 57 -24.50 -4.59 -15.74
CA ASP A 57 -24.47 -5.57 -14.64
C ASP A 57 -23.08 -6.04 -14.24
N ILE A 58 -22.01 -5.49 -14.85
CA ILE A 58 -20.63 -5.84 -14.55
C ILE A 58 -20.17 -5.09 -13.31
N MET A 59 -19.86 -5.83 -12.24
CA MET A 59 -19.20 -5.30 -11.05
C MET A 59 -17.68 -5.33 -11.22
N VAL A 60 -17.00 -4.21 -11.00
CA VAL A 60 -15.56 -4.07 -11.18
C VAL A 60 -14.88 -3.69 -9.86
N TYR A 61 -14.08 -4.58 -9.34
CA TYR A 61 -13.24 -4.29 -8.17
C TYR A 61 -11.86 -3.78 -8.62
N LEU A 62 -11.42 -2.68 -8.03
CA LEU A 62 -10.21 -1.93 -8.38
C LEU A 62 -9.20 -1.95 -7.22
N PRO A 63 -8.32 -2.95 -7.12
CA PRO A 63 -7.39 -3.10 -5.99
C PRO A 63 -6.46 -1.92 -5.74
N LEU A 64 -6.11 -1.15 -6.80
CA LEU A 64 -5.08 -0.12 -6.74
C LEU A 64 -5.63 1.31 -6.62
N ILE A 65 -6.97 1.48 -6.65
CA ILE A 65 -7.60 2.80 -6.67
C ILE A 65 -8.39 3.03 -5.38
N GLU A 66 -8.24 4.19 -4.76
CA GLU A 66 -9.08 4.66 -3.67
C GLU A 66 -10.30 5.42 -4.23
N LYS A 67 -11.46 5.32 -3.57
CA LYS A 67 -12.68 6.03 -4.00
C LYS A 67 -12.47 7.55 -4.08
N LYS A 68 -11.67 8.11 -3.17
CA LYS A 68 -11.34 9.55 -3.17
C LYS A 68 -10.54 10.01 -4.41
N ASP A 69 -9.84 9.09 -5.09
CA ASP A 69 -9.13 9.38 -6.34
C ASP A 69 -10.10 9.43 -7.54
N SER A 70 -11.38 9.06 -7.34
CA SER A 70 -12.42 9.01 -8.35
C SER A 70 -13.49 10.06 -8.09
N LEU A 71 -13.86 10.82 -9.12
CA LEU A 71 -15.04 11.68 -9.10
C LEU A 71 -16.31 10.92 -9.52
N SER A 72 -16.22 9.59 -9.67
CA SER A 72 -17.31 8.76 -10.19
C SER A 72 -18.38 8.49 -9.17
N GLN A 73 -19.61 8.47 -9.68
CA GLN A 73 -20.79 7.93 -9.00
C GLN A 73 -21.24 6.59 -9.62
N ASN A 74 -20.34 5.88 -10.33
CA ASN A 74 -20.67 4.60 -10.91
C ASN A 74 -20.68 3.52 -9.81
N ASP A 75 -21.87 3.09 -9.42
CA ASP A 75 -22.09 2.13 -8.33
C ASP A 75 -21.52 0.74 -8.63
N ASN A 76 -21.16 0.45 -9.88
CA ASN A 76 -20.55 -0.81 -10.27
C ASN A 76 -19.04 -0.84 -10.02
N LEU A 77 -18.42 0.31 -9.70
CA LEU A 77 -17.01 0.37 -9.34
C LEU A 77 -16.84 0.22 -7.83
N ILE A 78 -15.96 -0.71 -7.44
CA ILE A 78 -15.63 -0.99 -6.06
C ILE A 78 -14.13 -0.75 -5.87
N PHE A 79 -13.78 0.10 -4.92
CA PHE A 79 -12.43 0.59 -4.72
C PHE A 79 -11.72 -0.19 -3.61
N GLY A 80 -10.58 -0.79 -3.93
CA GLY A 80 -9.88 -1.72 -3.05
C GLY A 80 -8.56 -1.22 -2.48
N SER A 81 -8.08 -0.03 -2.90
CA SER A 81 -6.76 0.43 -2.46
C SER A 81 -6.73 0.79 -0.99
N ILE A 82 -5.55 0.56 -0.39
CA ILE A 82 -5.22 1.05 0.95
C ILE A 82 -5.05 2.56 0.95
N SER A 83 -5.31 3.19 2.11
CA SER A 83 -5.05 4.61 2.34
C SER A 83 -3.69 4.82 3.00
N TYR A 84 -2.72 5.32 2.25
CA TYR A 84 -1.45 5.77 2.82
C TYR A 84 -1.62 6.99 3.73
N GLU A 85 -2.62 7.83 3.46
CA GLU A 85 -2.95 8.99 4.27
C GLU A 85 -3.38 8.58 5.68
N ASP A 86 -4.25 7.54 5.81
CA ASP A 86 -4.66 7.04 7.11
C ASP A 86 -3.49 6.39 7.88
N GLN A 87 -2.59 5.71 7.18
CA GLN A 87 -1.36 5.18 7.78
C GLN A 87 -0.47 6.30 8.31
N LEU A 88 -0.22 7.32 7.50
CA LEU A 88 0.61 8.47 7.87
C LEU A 88 -0.04 9.29 8.98
N LYS A 89 -1.37 9.46 8.95
CA LYS A 89 -2.12 10.08 10.04
C LYS A 89 -1.93 9.33 11.36
N LYS A 90 -2.03 8.00 11.35
CA LYS A 90 -1.81 7.19 12.55
C LYS A 90 -0.38 7.28 13.06
N LEU A 91 0.62 7.27 12.17
CA LEU A 91 2.02 7.46 12.52
C LEU A 91 2.29 8.85 13.09
N SER A 92 1.66 9.90 12.54
CA SER A 92 1.87 11.28 12.98
C SER A 92 1.44 11.54 14.42
N TYR A 93 0.50 10.76 14.97
CA TYR A 93 0.13 10.83 16.39
C TYR A 93 1.27 10.39 17.34
N TYR A 94 2.22 9.58 16.85
CA TYR A 94 3.40 9.18 17.60
C TYR A 94 4.58 10.13 17.38
N SER A 95 4.44 11.09 16.46
CA SER A 95 5.51 12.02 16.14
C SER A 95 5.83 12.90 17.35
N ASP A 96 7.12 13.04 17.64
CA ASP A 96 7.62 13.91 18.69
C ASP A 96 8.91 14.60 18.20
N GLY A 97 9.00 15.91 18.41
CA GLY A 97 10.05 16.75 17.87
C GLY A 97 9.80 17.20 16.43
N PRO A 98 10.84 17.70 15.75
CA PRO A 98 10.73 18.18 14.37
C PRO A 98 10.45 17.05 13.40
N ASN A 99 9.50 17.24 12.48
CA ASN A 99 9.23 16.28 11.41
C ASN A 99 10.17 16.48 10.23
N VAL A 100 10.70 15.38 9.70
CA VAL A 100 11.51 15.35 8.48
C VAL A 100 10.99 14.29 7.54
N LEU A 101 10.84 14.65 6.26
CA LEU A 101 10.38 13.75 5.21
C LEU A 101 11.54 13.37 4.27
N PHE A 102 11.72 12.07 4.06
CA PHE A 102 12.50 11.50 2.95
C PHE A 102 11.54 10.93 1.91
N TYR A 103 11.72 11.26 0.65
CA TYR A 103 10.84 10.81 -0.44
C TYR A 103 11.61 10.63 -1.74
N GLN A 104 11.05 9.84 -2.66
CA GLN A 104 11.57 9.65 -4.01
C GLN A 104 10.68 10.36 -5.03
N ASN A 105 11.29 10.88 -6.11
CA ASN A 105 10.54 11.43 -7.23
C ASN A 105 10.12 10.31 -8.20
N THR A 106 9.22 9.45 -7.72
CA THR A 106 8.54 8.38 -8.47
C THR A 106 7.04 8.56 -8.31
N TYR A 107 6.23 7.85 -9.10
CA TYR A 107 4.78 7.87 -8.95
C TYR A 107 4.35 7.58 -7.50
N LEU A 108 4.80 6.44 -6.94
CA LEU A 108 4.48 6.06 -5.57
C LEU A 108 5.07 7.04 -4.55
N GLY A 109 6.32 7.48 -4.74
CA GLY A 109 6.98 8.44 -3.85
C GLY A 109 6.25 9.78 -3.81
N ASN A 110 5.74 10.26 -4.94
CA ASN A 110 4.93 11.48 -5.00
C ASN A 110 3.55 11.28 -4.34
N LYS A 111 2.90 10.11 -4.55
CA LYS A 111 1.64 9.77 -3.85
C LYS A 111 1.84 9.79 -2.32
N LEU A 112 2.90 9.16 -1.83
CA LEU A 112 3.25 9.13 -0.40
C LEU A 112 3.62 10.51 0.15
N LYS A 113 4.37 11.33 -0.63
CA LYS A 113 4.68 12.70 -0.25
C LYS A 113 3.40 13.54 -0.11
N ASN A 114 2.50 13.48 -1.09
CA ASN A 114 1.24 14.21 -1.05
C ASN A 114 0.38 13.75 0.13
N SER A 115 0.26 12.44 0.36
CA SER A 115 -0.45 11.90 1.53
C SER A 115 0.15 12.37 2.85
N TYR A 116 1.48 12.48 2.94
CA TYR A 116 2.16 13.03 4.11
C TYR A 116 1.84 14.52 4.29
N GLU A 117 1.91 15.32 3.23
CA GLU A 117 1.65 16.76 3.28
C GLU A 117 0.19 17.10 3.63
N ASN A 118 -0.75 16.19 3.35
CA ASN A 118 -2.15 16.33 3.75
C ASN A 118 -2.35 16.16 5.28
N VAL A 119 -1.49 15.41 5.96
CA VAL A 119 -1.68 15.09 7.39
C VAL A 119 -0.66 15.74 8.32
N VAL A 120 0.53 16.06 7.85
CA VAL A 120 1.61 16.67 8.66
C VAL A 120 1.74 18.14 8.32
N SER A 121 1.20 19.00 9.17
CA SER A 121 1.12 20.45 8.94
C SER A 121 2.46 21.17 8.97
N TYR A 122 3.45 20.64 9.68
CA TYR A 122 4.78 21.25 9.79
C TYR A 122 5.90 20.26 9.56
N THR A 123 6.81 20.59 8.64
CA THR A 123 7.97 19.78 8.26
C THR A 123 9.22 20.66 8.23
N THR A 124 10.19 20.33 9.07
CA THR A 124 11.45 21.06 9.22
C THR A 124 12.37 20.90 8.02
N ALA A 125 12.39 19.71 7.41
CA ALA A 125 13.18 19.44 6.21
C ALA A 125 12.52 18.38 5.32
N ARG A 126 12.68 18.55 4.00
CA ARG A 126 12.32 17.58 2.98
C ARG A 126 13.56 17.15 2.25
N LYS A 127 13.78 15.87 2.12
CA LYS A 127 14.95 15.23 1.52
C LYS A 127 14.52 14.37 0.33
N GLU A 128 14.77 14.85 -0.88
CA GLU A 128 14.53 14.06 -2.07
C GLU A 128 15.67 13.07 -2.27
N ILE A 129 15.34 11.81 -2.48
CA ILE A 129 16.25 10.71 -2.76
C ILE A 129 16.18 10.39 -4.25
N LYS A 130 17.30 10.56 -4.95
CA LYS A 130 17.38 10.32 -6.40
C LYS A 130 17.43 8.83 -6.71
N SER A 131 16.94 8.47 -7.89
CA SER A 131 17.10 7.12 -8.42
C SER A 131 18.60 6.80 -8.60
N GLY A 132 19.01 5.58 -8.18
CA GLY A 132 20.42 5.15 -8.25
C GLY A 132 21.33 5.71 -7.16
N GLU A 133 20.88 6.65 -6.33
CA GLU A 133 21.66 7.16 -5.21
C GLU A 133 21.74 6.12 -4.08
N THR A 134 22.95 5.83 -3.61
CA THR A 134 23.22 4.86 -2.53
C THR A 134 24.07 5.46 -1.40
N ASN A 135 24.67 6.63 -1.63
CA ASN A 135 25.46 7.34 -0.62
C ASN A 135 24.70 8.59 -0.16
N PHE A 136 24.13 8.51 1.03
CA PHE A 136 23.33 9.56 1.62
C PHE A 136 24.08 10.40 2.65
N LYS A 137 25.42 10.26 2.77
CA LYS A 137 26.21 10.95 3.79
C LYS A 137 25.89 12.44 3.86
N ASN A 138 25.88 13.12 2.73
CA ASN A 138 25.62 14.57 2.66
C ASN A 138 24.18 14.93 3.05
N ILE A 139 23.24 13.98 2.96
CA ILE A 139 21.83 14.17 3.30
C ILE A 139 21.59 13.88 4.78
N VAL A 140 22.25 12.86 5.33
CA VAL A 140 22.05 12.41 6.71
C VAL A 140 22.86 13.20 7.74
N VAL A 141 23.93 13.91 7.36
CA VAL A 141 24.75 14.75 8.27
C VAL A 141 24.06 16.11 8.61
N ASP A 142 22.77 16.19 8.43
CA ASP A 142 21.99 17.40 8.74
C ASP A 142 21.57 17.42 10.22
N SER A 143 21.95 18.46 10.94
CA SER A 143 21.64 18.58 12.38
C SER A 143 20.16 18.55 12.70
N ARG A 144 19.29 18.93 11.75
CA ARG A 144 17.83 18.89 11.89
C ARG A 144 17.28 17.46 12.03
N LEU A 145 18.06 16.44 11.70
CA LEU A 145 17.68 15.02 11.84
C LEU A 145 17.85 14.52 13.28
N ARG A 146 18.66 15.21 14.11
CA ARG A 146 18.84 14.84 15.52
C ARG A 146 17.57 15.10 16.31
N ASN A 147 17.16 14.10 17.10
CA ASN A 147 15.93 14.15 17.90
C ASN A 147 14.65 14.46 17.10
N SER A 148 14.66 14.21 15.79
CA SER A 148 13.52 14.40 14.89
C SER A 148 12.67 13.15 14.75
N SER A 149 11.47 13.31 14.23
CA SER A 149 10.62 12.24 13.70
C SER A 149 10.81 12.17 12.18
N ILE A 150 11.49 11.13 11.71
CA ILE A 150 11.80 10.95 10.29
C ILE A 150 10.73 10.07 9.65
N PHE A 151 10.12 10.54 8.56
CA PHE A 151 9.21 9.76 7.72
C PHE A 151 9.96 9.28 6.46
N LEU A 152 10.13 7.96 6.34
CA LEU A 152 10.82 7.32 5.22
C LEU A 152 9.78 6.86 4.18
N ASN A 153 9.44 7.74 3.24
CA ASN A 153 8.57 7.46 2.10
C ASN A 153 9.41 7.08 0.86
N VAL A 154 10.31 6.14 1.05
CA VAL A 154 11.24 5.61 0.05
C VAL A 154 11.23 4.08 0.09
N ASP A 155 11.70 3.42 -0.98
CA ASP A 155 11.75 1.97 -1.02
C ASP A 155 12.60 1.35 0.11
N ILE A 156 12.40 0.06 0.34
CA ILE A 156 13.00 -0.67 1.46
C ILE A 156 14.54 -0.66 1.43
N VAL A 157 15.14 -0.72 0.24
CA VAL A 157 16.61 -0.70 0.09
C VAL A 157 17.16 0.66 0.49
N LYS A 158 16.56 1.75 -0.01
CA LYS A 158 16.96 3.11 0.35
C LYS A 158 16.67 3.41 1.82
N SER A 159 15.53 2.97 2.34
CA SER A 159 15.21 3.08 3.77
C SER A 159 16.31 2.44 4.64
N SER A 160 16.72 1.23 4.28
CA SER A 160 17.77 0.49 4.98
C SER A 160 19.12 1.22 4.95
N LEU A 161 19.52 1.70 3.76
CA LEU A 161 20.77 2.46 3.58
C LEU A 161 20.75 3.78 4.35
N ILE A 162 19.60 4.49 4.36
CA ILE A 162 19.45 5.75 5.11
C ILE A 162 19.62 5.47 6.62
N MET A 163 18.93 4.46 7.16
CA MET A 163 19.01 4.10 8.58
C MET A 163 20.44 3.74 8.99
N SER A 164 21.13 2.89 8.21
CA SER A 164 22.52 2.51 8.47
C SER A 164 23.48 3.72 8.41
N GLN A 165 23.26 4.65 7.45
CA GLN A 165 24.10 5.84 7.33
C GLN A 165 23.79 6.89 8.39
N LEU A 166 22.55 7.03 8.86
CA LEU A 166 22.24 7.83 10.04
C LEU A 166 23.06 7.35 11.23
N ARG A 167 23.03 6.04 11.50
CA ARG A 167 23.77 5.42 12.59
C ARG A 167 25.29 5.60 12.46
N ALA A 168 25.83 5.34 11.27
CA ALA A 168 27.27 5.46 10.98
C ALA A 168 27.81 6.91 11.12
N ASN A 169 26.94 7.92 11.08
CA ASN A 169 27.31 9.32 11.25
C ASN A 169 26.83 9.90 12.62
N ASP A 170 26.52 9.03 13.60
CA ASP A 170 26.07 9.42 14.94
C ASP A 170 24.84 10.35 14.93
N ILE A 171 23.94 10.16 13.98
CA ILE A 171 22.66 10.88 13.90
C ILE A 171 21.57 9.97 14.48
N TYR A 172 21.00 10.40 15.59
CA TYR A 172 19.99 9.64 16.31
C TYR A 172 18.65 10.40 16.27
N PRO A 173 17.73 10.00 15.37
CA PRO A 173 16.36 10.50 15.39
C PRO A 173 15.61 9.95 16.61
N LYS A 174 14.53 10.61 17.00
CA LYS A 174 13.64 10.14 18.06
C LYS A 174 12.77 8.99 17.60
N PHE A 175 12.23 9.11 16.37
CA PHE A 175 11.48 8.07 15.68
C PHE A 175 11.85 8.01 14.20
N ILE A 176 11.68 6.82 13.64
CA ILE A 176 11.72 6.58 12.19
C ILE A 176 10.38 5.95 11.82
N PHE A 177 9.61 6.62 11.00
CA PHE A 177 8.30 6.17 10.55
C PHE A 177 8.32 5.72 9.11
N SER A 178 7.58 4.66 8.79
CA SER A 178 7.26 4.30 7.43
C SER A 178 5.87 3.68 7.33
N THR A 179 5.27 3.82 6.16
CA THR A 179 4.06 3.10 5.81
C THR A 179 4.37 1.64 5.50
N GLN A 180 3.37 0.86 5.13
CA GLN A 180 3.55 -0.56 4.80
C GLN A 180 4.45 -0.84 3.58
N ILE A 181 4.90 0.17 2.84
CA ILE A 181 5.90 -0.01 1.77
C ILE A 181 7.22 -0.61 2.26
N ASN A 182 7.49 -0.48 3.55
CA ASN A 182 8.67 -1.06 4.22
C ASN A 182 8.29 -2.15 5.24
N PHE A 183 7.03 -2.56 5.28
CA PHE A 183 6.57 -3.66 6.13
C PHE A 183 6.82 -5.00 5.44
N ASP A 184 8.08 -5.41 5.36
CA ASP A 184 8.53 -6.62 4.71
C ASP A 184 9.67 -7.27 5.52
N PRO A 185 9.71 -8.60 5.67
CA PRO A 185 10.79 -9.33 6.34
C PRO A 185 12.20 -9.03 5.78
N MET A 186 12.31 -8.63 4.52
CA MET A 186 13.56 -8.19 3.90
C MET A 186 14.23 -7.06 4.70
N LEU A 187 13.46 -6.23 5.40
CA LEU A 187 13.98 -5.19 6.27
C LEU A 187 14.96 -5.74 7.33
N MET A 188 14.66 -6.93 7.88
CA MET A 188 15.52 -7.60 8.86
C MET A 188 16.84 -8.06 8.26
N THR A 189 16.84 -8.43 6.99
CA THR A 189 18.03 -8.86 6.26
C THR A 189 18.91 -7.67 5.84
N LEU A 190 18.28 -6.55 5.49
CA LEU A 190 18.97 -5.37 4.95
C LEU A 190 19.51 -4.44 6.03
N THR A 191 19.11 -4.59 7.30
CA THR A 191 19.49 -3.69 8.40
C THR A 191 19.96 -4.46 9.62
N GLN A 192 20.85 -3.84 10.40
CA GLN A 192 21.11 -4.30 11.75
C GLN A 192 19.97 -3.87 12.69
N ASP A 193 19.75 -4.63 13.76
CA ASP A 193 18.70 -4.31 14.76
C ASP A 193 18.85 -2.88 15.32
N LYS A 194 20.08 -2.47 15.58
CA LYS A 194 20.40 -1.12 16.09
C LYS A 194 20.03 -0.01 15.12
N ASP A 195 20.05 -0.25 13.79
CA ASP A 195 19.71 0.77 12.79
C ASP A 195 18.22 1.08 12.78
N ARG A 196 17.39 0.05 13.06
CA ARG A 196 15.91 0.14 13.05
C ARG A 196 15.28 0.22 14.44
N GLU A 197 16.07 0.34 15.51
CA GLU A 197 15.61 0.35 16.91
C GLU A 197 14.45 1.34 17.18
N LYS A 198 14.45 2.48 16.51
CA LYS A 198 13.43 3.55 16.64
C LYS A 198 12.36 3.49 15.55
N MET A 199 12.33 2.41 14.76
CA MET A 199 11.42 2.32 13.62
C MET A 199 10.03 1.85 14.04
N VAL A 200 9.03 2.59 13.58
CA VAL A 200 7.60 2.28 13.70
C VAL A 200 6.99 2.28 12.30
N LEU A 201 6.30 1.21 11.98
CA LEU A 201 5.66 1.03 10.67
C LEU A 201 4.15 0.96 10.84
N ALA A 202 3.43 1.51 9.85
CA ALA A 202 2.01 1.28 9.72
C ALA A 202 1.74 0.17 8.70
N ASN A 203 0.79 -0.70 8.98
CA ASN A 203 0.32 -1.72 8.07
C ASN A 203 -1.19 -1.85 8.15
N SER A 204 -1.85 -1.98 7.00
CA SER A 204 -3.30 -2.10 6.85
C SER A 204 -3.75 -3.52 6.49
N ILE A 205 -2.82 -4.45 6.26
CA ILE A 205 -3.14 -5.86 6.01
C ILE A 205 -3.64 -6.49 7.32
N GLU A 206 -4.85 -7.01 7.29
CA GLU A 206 -5.44 -7.68 8.44
C GLU A 206 -5.00 -9.14 8.54
N LYS A 207 -5.00 -9.67 9.76
CA LYS A 207 -4.67 -11.08 9.99
C LYS A 207 -5.83 -11.96 9.51
N ILE A 208 -5.52 -12.90 8.64
CA ILE A 208 -6.47 -13.89 8.11
C ILE A 208 -6.17 -15.30 8.64
N ASP A 209 -7.04 -16.24 8.31
CA ASP A 209 -6.86 -17.66 8.63
C ASP A 209 -5.54 -18.21 8.07
N ASN A 210 -4.81 -18.95 8.91
CA ASN A 210 -3.49 -19.47 8.57
C ASN A 210 -3.53 -20.45 7.38
N LYS A 211 -4.58 -21.28 7.28
CA LYS A 211 -4.70 -22.25 6.19
C LYS A 211 -4.90 -21.54 4.85
N LEU A 212 -5.77 -20.52 4.82
CA LEU A 212 -6.00 -19.72 3.62
C LEU A 212 -4.69 -19.01 3.19
N ARG A 213 -3.98 -18.42 4.15
CA ARG A 213 -2.68 -17.80 3.91
C ARG A 213 -1.66 -18.77 3.30
N ASP A 214 -1.52 -19.95 3.91
CA ASP A 214 -0.52 -20.93 3.49
C ASP A 214 -0.86 -21.52 2.11
N GLU A 215 -2.14 -21.70 1.78
CA GLU A 215 -2.55 -22.10 0.44
C GLU A 215 -2.24 -21.03 -0.62
N ILE A 216 -2.51 -19.73 -0.31
CA ILE A 216 -2.17 -18.65 -1.24
C ILE A 216 -0.65 -18.55 -1.43
N LEU A 217 0.13 -18.71 -0.36
CA LEU A 217 1.59 -18.71 -0.42
C LEU A 217 2.11 -19.85 -1.32
N ASN A 218 1.50 -21.04 -1.27
CA ASN A 218 1.88 -22.18 -2.13
C ASN A 218 1.63 -21.90 -3.63
N PHE A 219 0.73 -20.96 -3.96
CA PHE A 219 0.51 -20.48 -5.32
C PHE A 219 1.33 -19.22 -5.67
N GLY A 220 2.25 -18.81 -4.82
CA GLY A 220 3.16 -17.68 -5.04
C GLY A 220 2.63 -16.31 -4.60
N GLY A 221 1.42 -16.22 -4.04
CA GLY A 221 0.88 -14.98 -3.48
C GLY A 221 1.36 -14.75 -2.04
N ASN A 222 1.49 -13.49 -1.62
CA ASN A 222 1.99 -13.11 -0.29
C ASN A 222 1.07 -12.09 0.39
N ILE A 223 -0.09 -12.53 0.84
CA ILE A 223 -1.11 -11.68 1.45
C ILE A 223 -0.75 -11.14 2.86
N ASN A 224 0.40 -11.50 3.43
CA ASN A 224 0.87 -10.94 4.69
C ASN A 224 1.65 -9.64 4.51
N PHE A 225 2.34 -9.50 3.38
CA PHE A 225 3.26 -8.40 3.13
C PHE A 225 2.94 -7.66 1.84
N GLU A 226 2.39 -8.36 0.82
CA GLU A 226 2.00 -7.75 -0.45
C GLU A 226 0.54 -7.27 -0.39
N TRP A 227 0.36 -5.97 -0.23
CA TRP A 227 -0.98 -5.40 -0.07
C TRP A 227 -1.86 -5.55 -1.31
N VAL A 228 -1.27 -5.63 -2.50
CA VAL A 228 -2.01 -5.85 -3.76
C VAL A 228 -2.63 -7.25 -3.76
N ASP A 229 -1.89 -8.26 -3.32
CA ASP A 229 -2.39 -9.63 -3.17
C ASP A 229 -3.52 -9.68 -2.15
N TYR A 230 -3.34 -9.01 -1.01
CA TYR A 230 -4.38 -8.93 0.02
C TYR A 230 -5.63 -8.20 -0.48
N SER A 231 -5.48 -7.05 -1.14
CA SER A 231 -6.60 -6.30 -1.72
C SER A 231 -7.31 -7.12 -2.79
N THR A 232 -6.57 -7.81 -3.65
CA THR A 232 -7.15 -8.71 -4.67
C THR A 232 -7.97 -9.83 -4.02
N LEU A 233 -7.48 -10.42 -2.93
CA LEU A 233 -8.23 -11.41 -2.15
C LEU A 233 -9.51 -10.82 -1.55
N VAL A 234 -9.45 -9.59 -1.01
CA VAL A 234 -10.65 -8.87 -0.50
C VAL A 234 -11.69 -8.74 -1.62
N GLY A 235 -11.27 -8.31 -2.80
CA GLY A 235 -12.14 -8.16 -3.96
C GLY A 235 -12.72 -9.46 -4.45
N ALA A 236 -11.90 -10.51 -4.58
CA ALA A 236 -12.37 -11.84 -4.98
C ALA A 236 -13.43 -12.39 -4.01
N ASN A 237 -13.18 -12.27 -2.70
CA ASN A 237 -14.15 -12.69 -1.70
C ASN A 237 -15.45 -11.88 -1.79
N TYR A 238 -15.34 -10.55 -1.90
CA TYR A 238 -16.51 -9.68 -1.95
C TYR A 238 -17.38 -9.93 -3.18
N LEU A 239 -16.77 -10.03 -4.35
CA LEU A 239 -17.50 -10.28 -5.61
C LEU A 239 -18.24 -11.63 -5.60
N VAL A 240 -17.74 -12.62 -4.88
CA VAL A 240 -18.36 -13.96 -4.78
C VAL A 240 -19.38 -14.04 -3.64
N ASN A 241 -19.02 -13.54 -2.47
CA ASN A 241 -19.73 -13.82 -1.20
C ASN A 241 -20.21 -12.54 -0.48
N GLY A 242 -19.98 -11.35 -1.04
CA GLY A 242 -20.25 -10.11 -0.33
C GLY A 242 -19.37 -9.93 0.92
N ASN A 243 -19.84 -9.14 1.87
CA ASN A 243 -19.19 -8.96 3.17
C ASN A 243 -19.48 -10.16 4.09
N ASN A 244 -18.63 -11.16 4.07
CA ASN A 244 -18.69 -12.32 4.96
C ASN A 244 -17.59 -12.27 6.03
N ASN A 245 -17.43 -13.35 6.82
CA ASN A 245 -16.43 -13.41 7.88
C ASN A 245 -15.11 -14.09 7.47
N LEU A 246 -14.96 -14.50 6.21
CA LEU A 246 -13.73 -15.11 5.72
C LEU A 246 -12.58 -14.08 5.69
N ILE A 247 -12.89 -12.88 5.22
CA ILE A 247 -11.93 -11.76 5.18
C ILE A 247 -12.42 -10.66 6.14
N PRO A 248 -11.56 -10.18 7.06
CA PRO A 248 -11.94 -9.14 8.03
C PRO A 248 -12.30 -7.81 7.37
N THR A 249 -11.54 -7.41 6.35
CA THR A 249 -11.76 -6.16 5.60
C THR A 249 -13.13 -6.16 4.92
N LYS A 250 -13.92 -5.13 5.18
CA LYS A 250 -15.27 -4.97 4.64
C LYS A 250 -15.31 -3.90 3.54
N ILE A 251 -16.24 -4.06 2.62
CA ILE A 251 -16.58 -3.04 1.62
C ILE A 251 -17.76 -2.23 2.20
N VAL A 252 -17.56 -0.93 2.32
CA VAL A 252 -18.59 0.02 2.77
C VAL A 252 -18.66 1.14 1.75
N GLU A 253 -19.85 1.46 1.27
CA GLU A 253 -20.04 2.49 0.24
C GLU A 253 -19.10 2.35 -0.96
N ASN A 254 -18.94 1.13 -1.45
CA ASN A 254 -18.05 0.77 -2.56
C ASN A 254 -16.55 0.99 -2.30
N GLN A 255 -16.10 1.14 -1.05
CA GLN A 255 -14.69 1.24 -0.68
C GLN A 255 -14.31 0.13 0.32
N ALA A 256 -13.19 -0.54 0.08
CA ALA A 256 -12.59 -1.41 1.08
C ALA A 256 -12.08 -0.57 2.25
N VAL A 257 -12.57 -0.87 3.46
CA VAL A 257 -12.21 -0.14 4.68
C VAL A 257 -11.11 -0.89 5.41
N TYR A 258 -9.94 -0.30 5.43
CA TYR A 258 -8.77 -0.83 6.12
C TYR A 258 -8.53 -0.09 7.43
N THR A 259 -8.10 -0.81 8.45
CA THR A 259 -7.71 -0.21 9.74
C THR A 259 -6.19 -0.26 9.88
N PRO A 260 -5.47 0.85 9.73
CA PRO A 260 -4.02 0.86 9.93
C PRO A 260 -3.68 0.45 11.36
N ARG A 261 -2.71 -0.45 11.51
CA ARG A 261 -2.11 -0.87 12.78
C ARG A 261 -0.66 -0.47 12.80
N LEU A 262 -0.10 -0.22 13.98
CA LEU A 262 1.29 0.18 14.14
C LEU A 262 2.13 -0.97 14.68
N PHE A 263 3.35 -1.06 14.19
CA PHE A 263 4.29 -2.12 14.53
C PHE A 263 5.67 -1.54 14.83
N LYS A 264 6.30 -2.04 15.88
CA LYS A 264 7.73 -1.86 16.09
C LYS A 264 8.51 -2.93 15.36
N SER A 265 9.63 -2.52 14.76
CA SER A 265 10.65 -3.44 14.32
C SER A 265 11.40 -4.00 15.52
N THR A 266 11.63 -5.31 15.51
CA THR A 266 12.41 -6.03 16.53
C THR A 266 13.49 -6.88 15.85
N GLU A 267 14.34 -7.54 16.61
CA GLU A 267 15.32 -8.46 16.08
C GLU A 267 14.69 -9.59 15.25
N TYR A 268 13.49 -10.04 15.61
CA TYR A 268 12.83 -11.21 15.01
C TYR A 268 11.67 -10.87 14.09
N GLY A 269 11.44 -9.59 13.78
CA GLY A 269 10.35 -9.16 12.91
C GLY A 269 9.56 -7.99 13.48
N PHE A 270 8.26 -7.98 13.20
CA PHE A 270 7.35 -6.89 13.54
C PHE A 270 6.44 -7.28 14.70
N VAL A 271 6.33 -6.40 15.70
CA VAL A 271 5.46 -6.58 16.87
C VAL A 271 4.46 -5.42 16.91
N GLU A 272 3.18 -5.75 16.95
CA GLU A 272 2.11 -4.75 17.00
C GLU A 272 2.17 -3.92 18.29
N ILE A 273 2.04 -2.61 18.14
CA ILE A 273 1.93 -1.66 19.26
C ILE A 273 0.45 -1.49 19.58
N LYS A 274 0.08 -1.71 20.82
CA LYS A 274 -1.29 -1.49 21.31
C LYS A 274 -1.51 -0.03 21.71
#